data_b682df7294c74b907b7d4f8562581f6f
#
_entry.id   b682df7294c74b907b7d4f8562581f6f
#
_cell.length_a   1.000
_cell.length_b   1.000
_cell.length_c   1.000
_cell.angle_alpha   90.00
_cell.angle_beta   90.00
_cell.angle_gamma   90.00
#
_symmetry.space_group_name_H-M   'P 1'
#
loop_
_entity.id
_entity.type
_entity.pdbx_description
1 polymer ?
#
loop_
_entity_poly.entity_id
_entity_poly.type
_entity_poly.pdbx_seq_one_letter_code
_entity_poly.pdbx_strand_id
1 'polypeptide(L)'
;MANLKEVRTRIESVNSTKQITSAMKMVAASKLRKSQNAILALRPYAEKFSEILERLTANGQQSMVNGQQPTVNRVLIIPLSSNKGLCGVFNANVIRETINLIKNEYQDLLNDNRLDILCIGSKVEESLKFKKYPVVGNENVLLDDLTYDNAASFAERLMKDFEDKKYNKIVFVYNQFKNAATQVLVTEQFLPVMSQQSTVDSQQSEVDYIYMPNKEDIFNVMLPKSLKMQVYKILLDSFASEQGARMISMTQATDNATELLKELNLSYNKARQSAITNELVEIVSGANALKNS
;
A
#
# COMPACT_ATOMS: atom_id res chain seq x y z
N MET A 1 22.03 -37.75 12.62
CA MET A 1 22.91 -36.56 12.63
C MET A 1 22.78 -35.85 11.29
N ALA A 2 22.64 -34.51 11.28
CA ALA A 2 22.55 -33.79 10.01
C ALA A 2 23.83 -34.02 9.19
N ASN A 3 23.67 -34.40 7.92
CA ASN A 3 24.79 -34.67 7.03
C ASN A 3 25.55 -33.35 6.79
N LEU A 4 26.85 -33.35 6.94
CA LEU A 4 27.72 -32.17 6.79
C LEU A 4 27.48 -31.43 5.45
N LYS A 5 27.20 -32.18 4.40
CA LYS A 5 26.83 -31.67 3.07
C LYS A 5 25.49 -30.90 3.11
N GLU A 6 24.51 -31.41 3.84
CA GLU A 6 23.19 -30.77 3.98
C GLU A 6 23.29 -29.42 4.70
N VAL A 7 24.03 -29.37 5.81
CA VAL A 7 24.24 -28.12 6.56
C VAL A 7 24.96 -27.08 5.69
N ARG A 8 25.96 -27.50 4.90
CA ARG A 8 26.66 -26.61 3.97
C ARG A 8 25.73 -26.03 2.90
N THR A 9 24.93 -26.86 2.25
CA THR A 9 23.94 -26.40 1.26
C THR A 9 22.95 -25.42 1.86
N ARG A 10 22.53 -25.64 3.12
CA ARG A 10 21.64 -24.75 3.85
C ARG A 10 22.30 -23.41 4.16
N ILE A 11 23.58 -23.37 4.53
CA ILE A 11 24.36 -22.14 4.71
C ILE A 11 24.42 -21.35 3.40
N GLU A 12 24.70 -21.99 2.28
CA GLU A 12 24.77 -21.35 0.97
C GLU A 12 23.39 -20.75 0.56
N SER A 13 22.31 -21.48 0.78
CA SER A 13 20.93 -21.02 0.50
C SER A 13 20.54 -19.83 1.37
N VAL A 14 20.79 -19.88 2.69
CA VAL A 14 20.45 -18.77 3.61
C VAL A 14 21.31 -17.54 3.33
N ASN A 15 22.59 -17.72 2.95
CA ASN A 15 23.45 -16.61 2.57
C ASN A 15 22.95 -15.92 1.29
N SER A 16 22.52 -16.68 0.29
CA SER A 16 21.90 -16.14 -0.92
C SER A 16 20.62 -15.37 -0.60
N THR A 17 19.78 -15.93 0.26
CA THR A 17 18.53 -15.25 0.73
C THR A 17 18.85 -13.93 1.43
N LYS A 18 19.86 -13.90 2.31
CA LYS A 18 20.33 -12.69 2.98
C LYS A 18 20.78 -11.62 1.98
N GLN A 19 21.52 -11.99 0.95
CA GLN A 19 21.96 -11.05 -0.09
C GLN A 19 20.76 -10.46 -0.86
N ILE A 20 19.79 -11.32 -1.24
CA ILE A 20 18.59 -10.89 -1.94
C ILE A 20 17.75 -9.92 -1.06
N THR A 21 17.49 -10.27 0.20
CA THR A 21 16.70 -9.42 1.11
C THR A 21 17.40 -8.08 1.38
N SER A 22 18.73 -8.08 1.51
CA SER A 22 19.52 -6.86 1.65
C SER A 22 19.43 -5.96 0.41
N ALA A 23 19.50 -6.52 -0.79
CA ALA A 23 19.32 -5.78 -2.03
C ALA A 23 17.90 -5.19 -2.14
N MET A 24 16.88 -6.00 -1.82
CA MET A 24 15.48 -5.53 -1.83
C MET A 24 15.22 -4.42 -0.81
N LYS A 25 15.85 -4.47 0.36
CA LYS A 25 15.81 -3.38 1.35
C LYS A 25 16.35 -2.08 0.77
N MET A 26 17.49 -2.11 0.09
CA MET A 26 18.10 -0.91 -0.51
C MET A 26 17.21 -0.30 -1.60
N VAL A 27 16.64 -1.15 -2.46
CA VAL A 27 15.72 -0.69 -3.52
C VAL A 27 14.45 -0.07 -2.92
N ALA A 28 13.86 -0.72 -1.90
CA ALA A 28 12.68 -0.19 -1.20
C ALA A 28 12.97 1.16 -0.52
N ALA A 29 14.13 1.30 0.14
CA ALA A 29 14.56 2.55 0.76
C ALA A 29 14.72 3.69 -0.25
N SER A 30 15.32 3.42 -1.42
CA SER A 30 15.46 4.40 -2.49
C SER A 30 14.10 4.86 -3.03
N LYS A 31 13.18 3.92 -3.29
CA LYS A 31 11.82 4.22 -3.76
C LYS A 31 11.02 4.99 -2.71
N LEU A 32 11.12 4.60 -1.43
CA LEU A 32 10.50 5.31 -0.32
C LEU A 32 10.97 6.77 -0.27
N ARG A 33 12.27 7.01 -0.34
CA ARG A 33 12.83 8.38 -0.32
C ARG A 33 12.32 9.23 -1.49
N LYS A 34 12.22 8.64 -2.69
CA LYS A 34 11.65 9.33 -3.86
C LYS A 34 10.19 9.71 -3.63
N SER A 35 9.36 8.81 -3.09
CA SER A 35 7.95 9.07 -2.79
C SER A 35 7.79 10.10 -1.68
N GLN A 36 8.60 10.03 -0.61
CA GLN A 36 8.58 11.03 0.47
C GLN A 36 8.88 12.44 -0.05
N ASN A 37 9.88 12.58 -0.91
CA ASN A 37 10.19 13.87 -1.52
C ASN A 37 9.02 14.39 -2.38
N ALA A 38 8.35 13.52 -3.13
CA ALA A 38 7.19 13.89 -3.92
C ALA A 38 6.00 14.32 -3.02
N ILE A 39 5.74 13.59 -1.92
CA ILE A 39 4.69 13.94 -0.94
C ILE A 39 5.00 15.31 -0.30
N LEU A 40 6.24 15.56 0.11
CA LEU A 40 6.64 16.84 0.71
C LEU A 40 6.51 18.01 -0.27
N ALA A 41 6.82 17.79 -1.55
CA ALA A 41 6.65 18.81 -2.59
C ALA A 41 5.16 19.08 -2.89
N LEU A 42 4.29 18.05 -2.79
CA LEU A 42 2.86 18.16 -3.06
C LEU A 42 2.10 18.81 -1.90
N ARG A 43 2.52 18.60 -0.65
CA ARG A 43 1.79 18.98 0.56
C ARG A 43 1.40 20.46 0.60
N PRO A 44 2.31 21.45 0.43
CA PRO A 44 1.94 22.88 0.52
C PRO A 44 0.93 23.28 -0.55
N TYR A 45 1.01 22.62 -1.72
CA TYR A 45 0.09 22.87 -2.82
C TYR A 45 -1.30 22.30 -2.50
N ALA A 46 -1.39 21.07 -2.00
CA ALA A 46 -2.64 20.43 -1.61
C ALA A 46 -3.34 21.17 -0.47
N GLU A 47 -2.58 21.64 0.53
CA GLU A 47 -3.12 22.43 1.66
C GLU A 47 -3.73 23.74 1.19
N LYS A 48 -3.04 24.49 0.32
CA LYS A 48 -3.58 25.74 -0.24
C LYS A 48 -4.77 25.53 -1.15
N PHE A 49 -4.79 24.45 -1.92
CA PHE A 49 -5.94 24.09 -2.74
C PHE A 49 -7.18 23.78 -1.90
N SER A 50 -7.03 22.99 -0.84
CA SER A 50 -8.13 22.67 0.09
C SER A 50 -8.64 23.93 0.77
N GLU A 51 -7.75 24.81 1.26
CA GLU A 51 -8.12 26.08 1.90
C GLU A 51 -8.96 26.95 0.98
N ILE A 52 -8.54 27.10 -0.29
CA ILE A 52 -9.28 27.92 -1.26
C ILE A 52 -10.64 27.30 -1.58
N LEU A 53 -10.71 25.97 -1.77
CA LEU A 53 -11.97 25.26 -2.02
C LEU A 53 -12.94 25.36 -0.84
N GLU A 54 -12.47 25.18 0.39
CA GLU A 54 -13.29 25.35 1.59
C GLU A 54 -13.89 26.75 1.67
N ARG A 55 -13.11 27.80 1.37
CA ARG A 55 -13.61 29.19 1.35
C ARG A 55 -14.58 29.45 0.22
N LEU A 56 -14.38 28.84 -0.96
CA LEU A 56 -15.32 28.95 -2.07
C LEU A 56 -16.67 28.29 -1.75
N THR A 57 -16.64 27.17 -1.00
CA THR A 57 -17.84 26.43 -0.60
C THR A 57 -18.54 27.03 0.61
N ALA A 58 -17.81 27.60 1.56
CA ALA A 58 -18.40 28.24 2.76
C ALA A 58 -19.25 29.47 2.46
N ASN A 59 -18.90 30.22 1.41
CA ASN A 59 -19.58 31.46 1.02
C ASN A 59 -20.56 31.33 -0.15
N GLY A 60 -20.68 30.16 -0.74
CA GLY A 60 -21.53 29.88 -1.91
C GLY A 60 -22.50 28.76 -1.64
N GLN A 61 -23.75 29.10 -1.53
CA GLN A 61 -24.92 28.23 -1.52
C GLN A 61 -24.69 26.73 -1.78
N GLN A 62 -25.21 25.95 -0.88
CA GLN A 62 -25.57 24.53 -0.91
C GLN A 62 -26.19 23.99 -2.23
N SER A 63 -25.83 24.53 -3.39
CA SER A 63 -26.54 24.27 -4.65
C SER A 63 -26.02 23.08 -5.45
N MET A 64 -25.01 22.34 -4.99
CA MET A 64 -24.58 21.11 -5.69
C MET A 64 -24.56 19.84 -4.83
N VAL A 65 -25.06 19.92 -3.61
CA VAL A 65 -25.50 18.75 -2.88
C VAL A 65 -26.96 18.99 -2.51
N ASN A 66 -27.87 18.67 -3.41
CA ASN A 66 -29.26 18.53 -3.04
C ASN A 66 -29.32 17.70 -1.76
N GLY A 67 -29.86 18.26 -0.69
CA GLY A 67 -30.00 17.66 0.65
C GLY A 67 -30.92 16.45 0.75
N GLN A 68 -31.14 15.74 -0.32
CA GLN A 68 -31.53 14.35 -0.37
C GLN A 68 -30.26 13.55 -0.45
N GLN A 69 -29.95 12.79 0.59
CA GLN A 69 -28.99 11.69 0.47
C GLN A 69 -29.37 10.94 -0.81
N PRO A 70 -28.55 10.94 -1.86
CA PRO A 70 -28.87 10.20 -3.05
C PRO A 70 -29.08 8.77 -2.59
N THR A 71 -30.25 8.21 -2.87
CA THR A 71 -30.44 6.77 -2.67
C THR A 71 -29.28 6.11 -3.36
N VAL A 72 -28.37 5.52 -2.57
CA VAL A 72 -27.08 5.02 -3.07
C VAL A 72 -27.40 3.83 -3.97
N ASN A 73 -27.53 4.09 -5.27
CA ASN A 73 -27.91 3.06 -6.23
C ASN A 73 -26.75 2.17 -6.63
N ARG A 74 -25.54 2.68 -6.73
CA ARG A 74 -24.37 1.87 -7.08
C ARG A 74 -23.10 2.48 -6.49
N VAL A 75 -22.25 1.64 -5.87
CA VAL A 75 -21.02 2.04 -5.21
C VAL A 75 -19.82 1.42 -5.90
N LEU A 76 -18.76 2.20 -6.08
CA LEU A 76 -17.45 1.73 -6.51
C LEU A 76 -16.47 1.80 -5.33
N ILE A 77 -15.89 0.67 -4.96
CA ILE A 77 -14.81 0.59 -3.97
C ILE A 77 -13.48 0.39 -4.69
N ILE A 78 -12.49 1.21 -4.35
CA ILE A 78 -11.16 1.17 -4.98
C ILE A 78 -10.12 0.86 -3.88
N PRO A 79 -9.84 -0.44 -3.63
CA PRO A 79 -8.78 -0.83 -2.71
C PRO A 79 -7.40 -0.75 -3.38
N LEU A 80 -6.42 -0.17 -2.65
CA LEU A 80 -5.04 -0.03 -3.08
C LEU A 80 -4.12 -1.01 -2.36
N SER A 81 -3.54 -1.94 -3.10
CA SER A 81 -2.51 -2.86 -2.62
C SER A 81 -1.24 -2.77 -3.46
N SER A 82 -0.29 -3.64 -3.23
CA SER A 82 0.91 -3.74 -4.05
C SER A 82 0.77 -4.76 -5.19
N ASN A 83 1.58 -4.59 -6.25
CA ASN A 83 1.75 -5.60 -7.29
C ASN A 83 2.61 -6.78 -6.81
N LYS A 84 3.52 -6.56 -5.85
CA LYS A 84 4.47 -7.57 -5.36
C LYS A 84 4.31 -7.79 -3.86
N GLY A 85 4.50 -9.02 -3.40
CA GLY A 85 4.49 -9.37 -1.97
C GLY A 85 5.70 -8.86 -1.18
N LEU A 86 5.96 -9.49 -0.05
CA LEU A 86 7.08 -9.21 0.85
C LEU A 86 7.05 -7.82 1.50
N CYS A 87 5.86 -7.27 1.68
CA CYS A 87 5.59 -6.00 2.38
C CYS A 87 4.87 -6.19 3.72
N GLY A 88 5.14 -7.30 4.40
CA GLY A 88 4.53 -7.62 5.70
C GLY A 88 3.00 -7.70 5.61
N VAL A 89 2.34 -7.04 6.55
CA VAL A 89 0.87 -7.04 6.69
C VAL A 89 0.15 -6.02 5.81
N PHE A 90 0.88 -5.22 5.03
CA PHE A 90 0.35 -4.12 4.21
C PHE A 90 -0.84 -4.56 3.34
N ASN A 91 -0.67 -5.59 2.51
CA ASN A 91 -1.74 -6.09 1.64
C ASN A 91 -2.88 -6.73 2.42
N ALA A 92 -2.56 -7.51 3.45
CA ALA A 92 -3.56 -8.20 4.27
C ALA A 92 -4.49 -7.21 5.00
N ASN A 93 -3.96 -6.08 5.44
CA ASN A 93 -4.75 -5.04 6.11
C ASN A 93 -5.75 -4.40 5.15
N VAL A 94 -5.33 -4.01 3.93
CA VAL A 94 -6.23 -3.45 2.92
C VAL A 94 -7.33 -4.46 2.54
N ILE A 95 -6.97 -5.71 2.29
CA ILE A 95 -7.94 -6.76 1.94
C ILE A 95 -8.97 -6.95 3.05
N ARG A 96 -8.51 -7.03 4.31
CA ARG A 96 -9.38 -7.21 5.47
C ARG A 96 -10.33 -6.04 5.64
N GLU A 97 -9.81 -4.80 5.52
CA GLU A 97 -10.63 -3.60 5.66
C GLU A 97 -11.65 -3.46 4.54
N THR A 98 -11.26 -3.73 3.31
CA THR A 98 -12.20 -3.75 2.18
C THR A 98 -13.35 -4.73 2.43
N ILE A 99 -13.05 -5.93 2.93
CA ILE A 99 -14.07 -6.92 3.27
C ILE A 99 -14.93 -6.47 4.44
N ASN A 100 -14.35 -5.87 5.48
CA ASN A 100 -15.07 -5.34 6.62
C ASN A 100 -16.01 -4.21 6.20
N LEU A 101 -15.52 -3.29 5.38
CA LEU A 101 -16.31 -2.19 4.83
C LEU A 101 -17.52 -2.71 4.04
N ILE A 102 -17.30 -3.70 3.17
CA ILE A 102 -18.38 -4.32 2.40
C ILE A 102 -19.42 -4.96 3.30
N LYS A 103 -18.99 -5.72 4.31
CA LYS A 103 -19.87 -6.42 5.22
C LYS A 103 -20.66 -5.50 6.14
N ASN A 104 -20.05 -4.41 6.61
CA ASN A 104 -20.65 -3.52 7.59
C ASN A 104 -21.54 -2.45 6.95
N GLU A 105 -21.14 -1.92 5.78
CA GLU A 105 -21.81 -0.75 5.18
C GLU A 105 -22.51 -1.07 3.85
N TYR A 106 -22.03 -2.08 3.10
CA TYR A 106 -22.50 -2.31 1.72
C TYR A 106 -22.97 -3.74 1.46
N GLN A 107 -23.32 -4.49 2.51
CA GLN A 107 -23.78 -5.88 2.37
C GLN A 107 -25.04 -5.98 1.52
N ASP A 108 -25.99 -5.06 1.71
CA ASP A 108 -27.25 -5.03 0.95
C ASP A 108 -27.01 -4.74 -0.53
N LEU A 109 -26.10 -3.79 -0.81
CA LEU A 109 -25.72 -3.47 -2.18
C LEU A 109 -24.96 -4.60 -2.88
N LEU A 110 -24.19 -5.38 -2.12
CA LEU A 110 -23.54 -6.58 -2.65
C LEU A 110 -24.58 -7.63 -3.07
N ASN A 111 -25.59 -7.87 -2.23
CA ASN A 111 -26.67 -8.83 -2.51
C ASN A 111 -27.49 -8.41 -3.74
N ASP A 112 -27.68 -7.10 -3.93
CA ASP A 112 -28.42 -6.51 -5.05
C ASP A 112 -27.59 -6.37 -6.33
N ASN A 113 -26.34 -6.81 -6.36
CA ASN A 113 -25.38 -6.60 -7.47
C ASN A 113 -25.18 -5.10 -7.83
N ARG A 114 -25.22 -4.22 -6.84
CA ARG A 114 -25.00 -2.77 -6.97
C ARG A 114 -23.67 -2.30 -6.39
N LEU A 115 -22.77 -3.24 -6.09
CA LEU A 115 -21.44 -2.98 -5.61
C LEU A 115 -20.42 -3.43 -6.66
N ASP A 116 -19.52 -2.56 -7.05
CA ASP A 116 -18.40 -2.87 -7.92
C ASP A 116 -17.07 -2.61 -7.21
N ILE A 117 -16.05 -3.38 -7.54
CA ILE A 117 -14.71 -3.22 -6.99
C ILE A 117 -13.71 -3.05 -8.13
N LEU A 118 -12.99 -1.93 -8.14
CA LEU A 118 -11.90 -1.66 -9.06
C LEU A 118 -10.56 -1.75 -8.31
N CYS A 119 -9.78 -2.79 -8.57
CA CYS A 119 -8.57 -3.06 -7.82
C CYS A 119 -7.36 -2.27 -8.35
N ILE A 120 -6.58 -1.67 -7.45
CA ILE A 120 -5.25 -1.16 -7.76
C ILE A 120 -4.24 -2.02 -6.99
N GLY A 121 -3.45 -2.81 -7.73
CA GLY A 121 -2.50 -3.78 -7.20
C GLY A 121 -2.99 -5.22 -7.27
N SER A 122 -2.11 -6.10 -7.78
CA SER A 122 -2.44 -7.50 -8.08
C SER A 122 -2.82 -8.31 -6.83
N LYS A 123 -2.29 -7.95 -5.65
CA LYS A 123 -2.52 -8.77 -4.44
C LYS A 123 -3.93 -8.66 -3.89
N VAL A 124 -4.57 -7.49 -3.98
CA VAL A 124 -5.99 -7.34 -3.60
C VAL A 124 -6.89 -7.97 -4.66
N GLU A 125 -6.56 -7.80 -5.94
CA GLU A 125 -7.29 -8.40 -7.04
C GLU A 125 -7.36 -9.93 -6.93
N GLU A 126 -6.19 -10.61 -6.79
CA GLU A 126 -6.09 -12.05 -6.61
C GLU A 126 -6.95 -12.54 -5.43
N SER A 127 -6.84 -11.84 -4.28
CA SER A 127 -7.56 -12.22 -3.06
C SER A 127 -9.07 -12.04 -3.17
N LEU A 128 -9.54 -10.91 -3.73
CA LEU A 128 -10.98 -10.63 -3.84
C LEU A 128 -11.64 -11.51 -4.91
N LYS A 129 -10.97 -11.77 -6.03
CA LYS A 129 -11.44 -12.74 -7.03
C LYS A 129 -11.55 -14.16 -6.46
N PHE A 130 -10.54 -14.60 -5.70
CA PHE A 130 -10.60 -15.90 -5.02
C PHE A 130 -11.78 -16.02 -4.08
N LYS A 131 -12.12 -14.93 -3.38
CA LYS A 131 -13.28 -14.85 -2.48
C LYS A 131 -14.60 -14.55 -3.18
N LYS A 132 -14.62 -14.50 -4.51
CA LYS A 132 -15.80 -14.29 -5.37
C LYS A 132 -16.49 -12.92 -5.16
N TYR A 133 -15.76 -11.89 -4.81
CA TYR A 133 -16.29 -10.51 -4.80
C TYR A 133 -16.39 -9.95 -6.23
N PRO A 134 -17.30 -8.98 -6.50
CA PRO A 134 -17.54 -8.42 -7.83
C PRO A 134 -16.41 -7.46 -8.25
N VAL A 135 -15.29 -8.00 -8.71
CA VAL A 135 -14.18 -7.24 -9.25
C VAL A 135 -14.43 -6.96 -10.72
N VAL A 136 -14.68 -5.69 -11.07
CA VAL A 136 -15.00 -5.24 -12.45
C VAL A 136 -13.76 -4.94 -13.27
N GLY A 137 -12.60 -4.76 -12.65
CA GLY A 137 -11.35 -4.48 -13.35
C GLY A 137 -10.16 -4.22 -12.44
N ASN A 138 -9.03 -3.91 -13.04
CA ASN A 138 -7.83 -3.51 -12.33
C ASN A 138 -7.10 -2.37 -13.06
N GLU A 139 -6.32 -1.59 -12.30
CA GLU A 139 -5.46 -0.51 -12.76
C GLU A 139 -4.04 -0.69 -12.21
N ASN A 140 -3.52 -1.91 -12.30
CA ASN A 140 -2.22 -2.29 -11.72
C ASN A 140 -1.05 -1.52 -12.33
N VAL A 141 -1.19 -1.08 -13.58
CA VAL A 141 -0.18 -0.30 -14.33
C VAL A 141 0.12 1.05 -13.68
N LEU A 142 -0.86 1.65 -12.97
CA LEU A 142 -0.67 2.93 -12.27
C LEU A 142 0.43 2.88 -11.21
N LEU A 143 0.70 1.70 -10.64
CA LEU A 143 1.75 1.51 -9.64
C LEU A 143 3.15 1.34 -10.23
N ASP A 144 3.24 0.96 -11.50
CA ASP A 144 4.52 0.76 -12.18
C ASP A 144 5.09 2.09 -12.70
N ASP A 145 4.21 2.99 -13.16
CA ASP A 145 4.56 4.34 -13.60
C ASP A 145 3.66 5.38 -12.92
N LEU A 146 4.00 5.71 -11.67
CA LEU A 146 3.27 6.64 -10.83
C LEU A 146 3.64 8.09 -11.16
N THR A 147 3.04 8.62 -12.23
CA THR A 147 3.12 10.02 -12.64
C THR A 147 1.83 10.76 -12.32
N TYR A 148 1.91 12.10 -12.25
CA TYR A 148 0.71 12.93 -12.08
C TYR A 148 -0.26 12.77 -13.25
N ASP A 149 0.25 12.68 -14.48
CA ASP A 149 -0.58 12.59 -15.69
C ASP A 149 -1.37 11.29 -15.74
N ASN A 150 -0.76 10.15 -15.36
CA ASN A 150 -1.45 8.87 -15.27
C ASN A 150 -2.54 8.89 -14.18
N ALA A 151 -2.23 9.47 -13.01
CA ALA A 151 -3.19 9.63 -11.93
C ALA A 151 -4.34 10.59 -12.30
N ALA A 152 -4.03 11.68 -13.01
CA ALA A 152 -5.03 12.64 -13.49
C ALA A 152 -5.97 12.00 -14.51
N SER A 153 -5.45 11.24 -15.47
CA SER A 153 -6.25 10.51 -16.47
C SER A 153 -7.16 9.47 -15.81
N PHE A 154 -6.68 8.80 -14.78
CA PHE A 154 -7.49 7.89 -13.99
C PHE A 154 -8.61 8.63 -13.23
N ALA A 155 -8.28 9.75 -12.59
CA ALA A 155 -9.26 10.58 -11.90
C ALA A 155 -10.35 11.12 -12.86
N GLU A 156 -9.97 11.53 -14.07
CA GLU A 156 -10.94 11.97 -15.11
C GLU A 156 -11.93 10.88 -15.48
N ARG A 157 -11.48 9.64 -15.62
CA ARG A 157 -12.38 8.50 -15.87
C ARG A 157 -13.36 8.29 -14.72
N LEU A 158 -12.88 8.37 -13.48
CA LEU A 158 -13.75 8.23 -12.31
C LEU A 158 -14.78 9.35 -12.21
N MET A 159 -14.37 10.60 -12.50
CA MET A 159 -15.30 11.76 -12.52
C MET A 159 -16.35 11.57 -13.62
N LYS A 160 -15.96 11.14 -14.81
CA LYS A 160 -16.89 10.86 -15.91
C LYS A 160 -17.87 9.73 -15.57
N ASP A 161 -17.40 8.61 -15.00
CA ASP A 161 -18.26 7.52 -14.57
C ASP A 161 -19.27 7.98 -13.50
N PHE A 162 -18.93 8.99 -12.67
CA PHE A 162 -19.81 9.60 -11.70
C PHE A 162 -20.81 10.55 -12.37
N GLU A 163 -20.39 11.41 -13.30
CA GLU A 163 -21.26 12.31 -14.08
C GLU A 163 -22.28 11.54 -14.92
N ASP A 164 -21.85 10.43 -15.53
CA ASP A 164 -22.70 9.50 -16.27
C ASP A 164 -23.65 8.68 -15.37
N LYS A 165 -23.66 8.94 -14.05
CA LYS A 165 -24.47 8.26 -13.02
C LYS A 165 -24.28 6.73 -13.00
N LYS A 166 -23.14 6.24 -13.46
CA LYS A 166 -22.77 4.83 -13.36
C LYS A 166 -22.53 4.44 -11.91
N TYR A 167 -21.91 5.34 -11.15
CA TYR A 167 -21.71 5.22 -9.70
C TYR A 167 -22.21 6.45 -8.97
N ASN A 168 -22.86 6.23 -7.83
CA ASN A 168 -23.34 7.32 -6.96
C ASN A 168 -22.37 7.64 -5.81
N LYS A 169 -21.47 6.69 -5.53
CA LYS A 169 -20.44 6.84 -4.50
C LYS A 169 -19.18 6.11 -4.92
N ILE A 170 -18.02 6.77 -4.75
CA ILE A 170 -16.70 6.21 -5.02
C ILE A 170 -15.86 6.34 -3.75
N VAL A 171 -15.28 5.23 -3.29
CA VAL A 171 -14.55 5.14 -2.02
C VAL A 171 -13.19 4.50 -2.26
N PHE A 172 -12.13 5.12 -1.76
CA PHE A 172 -10.79 4.55 -1.73
C PHE A 172 -10.52 3.88 -0.38
N VAL A 173 -9.85 2.71 -0.42
CA VAL A 173 -9.33 2.03 0.78
C VAL A 173 -7.83 1.85 0.61
N TYR A 174 -7.04 2.56 1.42
CA TYR A 174 -5.60 2.59 1.25
C TYR A 174 -4.86 2.80 2.57
N ASN A 175 -3.55 2.56 2.57
CA ASN A 175 -2.69 2.86 3.69
C ASN A 175 -2.06 4.24 3.52
N GLN A 176 -2.46 5.19 4.35
CA GLN A 176 -1.86 6.51 4.43
C GLN A 176 -0.48 6.43 5.07
N PHE A 177 0.48 7.14 4.49
CA PHE A 177 1.84 7.18 4.98
C PHE A 177 1.98 8.17 6.16
N LYS A 178 2.29 7.65 7.35
CA LYS A 178 2.66 8.46 8.51
C LYS A 178 4.18 8.48 8.71
N ASN A 179 4.79 7.32 8.76
CA ASN A 179 6.24 7.12 8.78
C ASN A 179 6.58 5.72 8.23
N ALA A 180 7.87 5.40 8.08
CA ALA A 180 8.30 4.12 7.53
C ALA A 180 7.79 2.91 8.33
N ALA A 181 7.61 3.04 9.65
CA ALA A 181 7.18 1.97 10.54
C ALA A 181 5.66 1.90 10.71
N THR A 182 4.96 3.02 10.57
CA THR A 182 3.54 3.13 10.89
C THR A 182 2.77 3.60 9.66
N GLN A 183 1.85 2.77 9.19
CA GLN A 183 0.86 3.09 8.18
C GLN A 183 -0.51 3.15 8.84
N VAL A 184 -1.33 4.10 8.44
CA VAL A 184 -2.70 4.24 8.91
C VAL A 184 -3.63 3.81 7.78
N LEU A 185 -4.44 2.81 8.05
CA LEU A 185 -5.45 2.36 7.11
C LEU A 185 -6.60 3.37 7.09
N VAL A 186 -6.92 3.89 5.91
CA VAL A 186 -7.92 4.94 5.71
C VAL A 186 -8.92 4.50 4.65
N THR A 187 -10.18 4.75 4.94
CA THR A 187 -11.28 4.69 3.98
C THR A 187 -11.70 6.13 3.67
N GLU A 188 -11.45 6.57 2.45
CA GLU A 188 -11.68 7.95 2.03
C GLU A 188 -12.72 8.00 0.92
N GLN A 189 -13.79 8.78 1.12
CA GLN A 189 -14.78 9.01 0.09
C GLN A 189 -14.23 10.02 -0.92
N PHE A 190 -14.20 9.63 -2.18
CA PHE A 190 -13.75 10.46 -3.28
C PHE A 190 -14.91 11.28 -3.87
N LEU A 191 -16.02 10.63 -4.19
CA LEU A 191 -17.23 11.25 -4.72
C LEU A 191 -18.47 10.66 -4.05
N PRO A 192 -19.51 11.46 -3.79
CA PRO A 192 -19.55 12.92 -3.88
C PRO A 192 -18.61 13.59 -2.88
N VAL A 193 -18.15 14.78 -3.23
CA VAL A 193 -17.30 15.58 -2.32
C VAL A 193 -18.15 16.02 -1.14
N MET A 194 -17.82 15.52 0.06
CA MET A 194 -18.41 16.02 1.29
C MET A 194 -17.65 17.26 1.74
N SER A 195 -18.34 18.37 1.94
CA SER A 195 -17.77 19.48 2.69
C SER A 195 -17.55 18.99 4.13
N GLN A 196 -16.31 18.69 4.49
CA GLN A 196 -15.99 18.49 5.89
C GLN A 196 -16.28 19.83 6.57
N GLN A 197 -17.30 19.86 7.40
CA GLN A 197 -17.42 20.91 8.40
C GLN A 197 -16.23 20.70 9.36
N SER A 198 -15.08 21.24 8.98
CA SER A 198 -13.97 21.38 9.92
C SER A 198 -14.48 22.31 11.01
N THR A 199 -14.69 21.76 12.20
CA THR A 199 -14.75 22.51 13.46
C THR A 199 -13.35 23.07 13.73
N VAL A 200 -12.84 23.88 12.82
CA VAL A 200 -11.66 24.69 13.07
C VAL A 200 -12.19 25.99 13.64
N ASP A 201 -11.84 26.22 14.91
CA ASP A 201 -12.04 27.49 15.60
C ASP A 201 -11.78 28.67 14.67
N SER A 202 -12.80 29.48 14.51
CA SER A 202 -12.90 30.63 13.60
C SER A 202 -12.01 31.81 14.02
N GLN A 203 -10.75 31.61 14.33
CA GLN A 203 -9.79 32.64 14.70
C GLN A 203 -8.60 32.77 13.74
N GLN A 204 -8.68 32.26 12.51
CA GLN A 204 -7.67 32.57 11.51
C GLN A 204 -8.16 33.66 10.57
N SER A 205 -7.53 34.84 10.73
CA SER A 205 -7.50 36.02 9.90
C SER A 205 -8.32 35.94 8.60
N GLU A 206 -9.36 36.82 8.53
CA GLU A 206 -10.10 37.14 7.31
C GLU A 206 -9.16 37.73 6.24
N VAL A 207 -8.46 36.85 5.52
CA VAL A 207 -7.89 37.26 4.25
C VAL A 207 -9.00 37.19 3.24
N ASP A 208 -9.56 38.34 2.92
CA ASP A 208 -10.62 38.49 1.91
C ASP A 208 -9.96 38.34 0.52
N TYR A 209 -10.27 37.25 -0.19
CA TYR A 209 -9.77 37.04 -1.54
C TYR A 209 -10.66 37.76 -2.56
N ILE A 210 -10.03 38.50 -3.47
CA ILE A 210 -10.70 39.04 -4.63
C ILE A 210 -10.77 37.95 -5.71
N TYR A 211 -11.97 37.53 -6.05
CA TYR A 211 -12.22 36.48 -7.06
C TYR A 211 -12.45 37.14 -8.43
N MET A 212 -11.61 36.78 -9.41
CA MET A 212 -11.77 37.20 -10.81
C MET A 212 -11.67 35.98 -11.75
N PRO A 213 -12.57 35.78 -12.73
CA PRO A 213 -13.75 36.61 -13.03
C PRO A 213 -14.92 36.42 -12.07
N ASN A 214 -15.31 35.17 -11.73
CA ASN A 214 -16.42 34.80 -10.83
C ASN A 214 -16.02 33.65 -9.93
N LYS A 215 -16.65 33.52 -8.75
CA LYS A 215 -16.45 32.41 -7.83
C LYS A 215 -16.83 31.06 -8.47
N GLU A 216 -17.91 31.00 -9.23
CA GLU A 216 -18.41 29.80 -9.90
C GLU A 216 -17.44 29.28 -10.98
N ASP A 217 -16.89 30.20 -11.79
CA ASP A 217 -15.93 29.83 -12.83
C ASP A 217 -14.64 29.28 -12.22
N ILE A 218 -14.18 29.92 -11.13
CA ILE A 218 -13.00 29.45 -10.40
C ILE A 218 -13.26 28.05 -9.79
N PHE A 219 -14.42 27.86 -9.16
CA PHE A 219 -14.81 26.59 -8.57
C PHE A 219 -14.86 25.47 -9.61
N ASN A 220 -15.50 25.72 -10.77
CA ASN A 220 -15.61 24.72 -11.85
C ASN A 220 -14.25 24.31 -12.43
N VAL A 221 -13.25 25.18 -12.41
CA VAL A 221 -11.89 24.87 -12.86
C VAL A 221 -11.06 24.22 -11.75
N MET A 222 -11.24 24.66 -10.51
CA MET A 222 -10.42 24.18 -9.38
C MET A 222 -10.87 22.80 -8.87
N LEU A 223 -12.17 22.52 -8.84
CA LEU A 223 -12.70 21.27 -8.33
C LEU A 223 -12.12 20.05 -9.06
N PRO A 224 -12.15 19.96 -10.41
CA PRO A 224 -11.54 18.83 -11.10
C PRO A 224 -10.02 18.70 -10.85
N LYS A 225 -9.31 19.83 -10.75
CA LYS A 225 -7.87 19.83 -10.45
C LYS A 225 -7.58 19.31 -9.04
N SER A 226 -8.40 19.69 -8.06
CA SER A 226 -8.30 19.19 -6.69
C SER A 226 -8.54 17.69 -6.62
N LEU A 227 -9.55 17.18 -7.30
CA LEU A 227 -9.86 15.75 -7.35
C LEU A 227 -8.71 14.94 -7.99
N LYS A 228 -8.13 15.44 -9.09
CA LYS A 228 -6.95 14.81 -9.70
C LYS A 228 -5.77 14.75 -8.73
N MET A 229 -5.55 15.84 -7.99
CA MET A 229 -4.49 15.93 -6.99
C MET A 229 -4.75 14.99 -5.80
N GLN A 230 -6.00 14.87 -5.36
CA GLN A 230 -6.41 13.95 -4.31
C GLN A 230 -6.09 12.50 -4.68
N VAL A 231 -6.44 12.06 -5.90
CA VAL A 231 -6.11 10.72 -6.39
C VAL A 231 -4.59 10.51 -6.44
N TYR A 232 -3.85 11.49 -6.95
CA TYR A 232 -2.39 11.40 -6.99
C TYR A 232 -1.77 11.30 -5.59
N LYS A 233 -2.27 12.07 -4.61
CA LYS A 233 -1.87 11.98 -3.20
C LYS A 233 -2.15 10.61 -2.62
N ILE A 234 -3.36 10.05 -2.83
CA ILE A 234 -3.74 8.72 -2.36
C ILE A 234 -2.79 7.64 -2.90
N LEU A 235 -2.48 7.70 -4.19
CA LEU A 235 -1.56 6.76 -4.84
C LEU A 235 -0.13 6.89 -4.29
N LEU A 236 0.36 8.12 -4.09
CA LEU A 236 1.69 8.38 -3.52
C LEU A 236 1.79 7.90 -2.07
N ASP A 237 0.78 8.18 -1.25
CA ASP A 237 0.73 7.75 0.15
C ASP A 237 0.72 6.23 0.26
N SER A 238 -0.10 5.56 -0.54
CA SER A 238 -0.15 4.09 -0.59
C SER A 238 1.17 3.49 -1.05
N PHE A 239 1.80 4.06 -2.09
CA PHE A 239 3.09 3.59 -2.60
C PHE A 239 4.23 3.82 -1.58
N ALA A 240 4.27 4.97 -0.90
CA ALA A 240 5.25 5.22 0.15
C ALA A 240 5.07 4.25 1.33
N SER A 241 3.83 3.99 1.72
CA SER A 241 3.48 3.02 2.76
C SER A 241 3.91 1.61 2.41
N GLU A 242 3.70 1.18 1.17
CA GLU A 242 4.15 -0.11 0.63
C GLU A 242 5.68 -0.23 0.71
N GLN A 243 6.43 0.78 0.23
CA GLN A 243 7.89 0.73 0.23
C GLN A 243 8.45 0.79 1.66
N GLY A 244 7.82 1.53 2.58
CA GLY A 244 8.15 1.54 4.00
C GLY A 244 7.97 0.17 4.65
N ALA A 245 6.82 -0.44 4.48
CA ALA A 245 6.52 -1.78 4.99
C ALA A 245 7.46 -2.84 4.42
N ARG A 246 7.77 -2.76 3.11
CA ARG A 246 8.74 -3.66 2.47
C ARG A 246 10.14 -3.48 3.02
N MET A 247 10.61 -2.25 3.20
CA MET A 247 11.92 -1.97 3.77
C MET A 247 12.08 -2.58 5.16
N ILE A 248 11.07 -2.45 6.03
CA ILE A 248 11.09 -3.01 7.38
C ILE A 248 11.07 -4.53 7.35
N SER A 249 10.19 -5.13 6.55
CA SER A 249 10.10 -6.59 6.41
C SER A 249 11.39 -7.20 5.88
N MET A 250 12.06 -6.52 4.93
CA MET A 250 13.36 -6.98 4.41
C MET A 250 14.50 -6.77 5.41
N THR A 251 14.41 -5.76 6.27
CA THR A 251 15.37 -5.58 7.38
C THR A 251 15.26 -6.76 8.34
N GLN A 252 14.07 -7.07 8.81
CA GLN A 252 13.83 -8.22 9.70
C GLN A 252 14.26 -9.54 9.06
N ALA A 253 13.95 -9.76 7.78
CA ALA A 253 14.37 -10.95 7.06
C ALA A 253 15.89 -11.08 6.96
N THR A 254 16.61 -9.97 6.74
CA THR A 254 18.08 -9.93 6.67
C THR A 254 18.72 -10.21 8.04
N ASP A 255 18.14 -9.65 9.10
CA ASP A 255 18.61 -9.86 10.48
C ASP A 255 18.40 -11.32 10.91
N ASN A 256 17.20 -11.86 10.68
CA ASN A 256 16.90 -13.28 10.95
C ASN A 256 17.80 -14.23 10.15
N ALA A 257 18.06 -13.93 8.87
CA ALA A 257 18.98 -14.71 8.07
C ALA A 257 20.43 -14.65 8.60
N THR A 258 20.84 -13.51 9.14
CA THR A 258 22.16 -13.34 9.75
C THR A 258 22.32 -14.16 11.03
N GLU A 259 21.28 -14.19 11.86
CA GLU A 259 21.24 -15.00 13.09
C GLU A 259 21.26 -16.50 12.76
N LEU A 260 20.40 -16.92 11.82
CA LEU A 260 20.37 -18.30 11.37
C LEU A 260 21.70 -18.76 10.76
N LEU A 261 22.43 -17.90 10.06
CA LEU A 261 23.77 -18.20 9.54
C LEU A 261 24.78 -18.45 10.67
N LYS A 262 24.70 -17.69 11.78
CA LYS A 262 25.56 -17.93 12.95
C LYS A 262 25.32 -19.32 13.54
N GLU A 263 24.05 -19.69 13.74
CA GLU A 263 23.66 -21.00 14.27
C GLU A 263 24.10 -22.15 13.36
N LEU A 264 23.87 -21.99 12.05
CA LEU A 264 24.26 -22.99 11.06
C LEU A 264 25.78 -23.19 10.99
N ASN A 265 26.57 -22.11 11.10
CA ASN A 265 28.03 -22.19 11.14
C ASN A 265 28.53 -22.91 12.40
N LEU A 266 27.90 -22.67 13.55
CA LEU A 266 28.22 -23.43 14.78
C LEU A 266 27.87 -24.91 14.62
N SER A 267 26.71 -25.23 14.07
CA SER A 267 26.29 -26.61 13.80
C SER A 267 27.20 -27.30 12.80
N TYR A 268 27.62 -26.61 11.74
CA TYR A 268 28.57 -27.11 10.75
C TYR A 268 29.92 -27.47 11.38
N ASN A 269 30.49 -26.55 12.19
CA ASN A 269 31.75 -26.78 12.86
C ASN A 269 31.68 -27.99 13.81
N LYS A 270 30.56 -28.14 14.54
CA LYS A 270 30.31 -29.27 15.45
C LYS A 270 30.19 -30.58 14.69
N ALA A 271 29.44 -30.59 13.57
CA ALA A 271 29.31 -31.75 12.70
C ALA A 271 30.67 -32.14 12.04
N ARG A 272 31.45 -31.13 11.62
CA ARG A 272 32.80 -31.35 11.06
C ARG A 272 33.73 -31.97 12.07
N GLN A 273 33.78 -31.46 13.32
CA GLN A 273 34.60 -32.04 14.38
C GLN A 273 34.20 -33.47 14.69
N SER A 274 32.88 -33.74 14.78
CA SER A 274 32.38 -35.11 15.00
C SER A 274 32.74 -36.05 13.84
N ALA A 275 32.65 -35.59 12.60
CA ALA A 275 33.05 -36.40 11.43
C ALA A 275 34.55 -36.75 11.45
N ILE A 276 35.41 -35.76 11.71
CA ILE A 276 36.86 -35.96 11.83
C ILE A 276 37.17 -36.94 12.98
N THR A 277 36.51 -36.79 14.14
CA THR A 277 36.72 -37.68 15.27
C THR A 277 36.32 -39.13 14.94
N ASN A 278 35.17 -39.33 14.28
CA ASN A 278 34.72 -40.65 13.87
C ASN A 278 35.70 -41.30 12.87
N GLU A 279 36.19 -40.53 11.90
CA GLU A 279 37.17 -41.00 10.91
C GLU A 279 38.49 -41.42 11.60
N LEU A 280 38.95 -40.60 12.56
CA LEU A 280 40.13 -40.96 13.37
C LEU A 280 39.92 -42.25 14.17
N VAL A 281 38.76 -42.40 14.81
CA VAL A 281 38.42 -43.62 15.57
C VAL A 281 38.37 -44.84 14.67
N GLU A 282 37.79 -44.72 13.48
CA GLU A 282 37.75 -45.82 12.50
C GLU A 282 39.16 -46.22 12.03
N ILE A 283 40.03 -45.23 11.75
CA ILE A 283 41.43 -45.49 11.34
C ILE A 283 42.20 -46.19 12.46
N VAL A 284 42.08 -45.69 13.71
CA VAL A 284 42.77 -46.30 14.88
C VAL A 284 42.25 -47.70 15.17
N SER A 285 40.93 -47.90 15.08
CA SER A 285 40.32 -49.22 15.28
C SER A 285 40.75 -50.23 14.21
N GLY A 286 40.81 -49.78 12.94
CA GLY A 286 41.30 -50.58 11.84
C GLY A 286 42.79 -50.93 11.99
N ALA A 287 43.63 -50.00 12.41
CA ALA A 287 45.06 -50.24 12.67
C ALA A 287 45.27 -51.21 13.84
N ASN A 288 44.47 -51.10 14.91
CA ASN A 288 44.57 -52.07 16.05
C ASN A 288 44.07 -53.46 15.67
N ALA A 289 43.07 -53.61 14.82
CA ALA A 289 42.61 -54.90 14.31
C ALA A 289 43.69 -55.63 13.48
N LEU A 290 44.40 -54.85 12.62
CA LEU A 290 45.54 -55.41 11.82
C LEU A 290 46.73 -55.79 12.67
N LYS A 291 46.94 -55.24 13.85
CA LYS A 291 48.05 -55.53 14.74
C LYS A 291 47.79 -56.77 15.59
N ASN A 292 46.53 -57.16 15.76
CA ASN A 292 46.08 -58.29 16.54
C ASN A 292 45.71 -59.54 15.70
N SER A 293 45.85 -59.45 14.39
CA SER A 293 45.79 -60.57 13.44
C SER A 293 47.20 -60.97 12.98
#